data_c2bd6d5c0ee36420bfa09afcf7440a78
#
_entry.id   c2bd6d5c0ee36420bfa09afcf7440a78
#
_cell.length_a   1.000
_cell.length_b   1.000
_cell.length_c   1.000
_cell.angle_alpha   90.00
_cell.angle_beta   90.00
_cell.angle_gamma   90.00
#
_symmetry.space_group_name_H-M   'P 1'
#
loop_
_entity.id
_entity.type
_entity.pdbx_description
1 polymer ?
#
loop_
_entity_poly.entity_id
_entity_poly.type
_entity_poly.pdbx_seq_one_letter_code
_entity_poly.pdbx_strand_id
1 'polypeptide(L)'
;MIADALRSTVNTERPTLVYDDDCGFCAWSAEWVADRAPVDIVGFSELTDAQIDRLPEDWRECAHLFTDGAVYSCGAAMEQAFLLTDDDGTRVLRAARELPGYESARERAYRFVADHRGWFGSLTP
;
A
#
# COMPACT_ATOMS: atom_id res chain seq x y z
N MET A 1 -11.26 23.92 15.70
CA MET A 1 -10.91 23.38 15.40
C MET A 1 -10.55 22.99 15.30
N ILE A 2 -10.97 23.07 15.50
CA ILE A 2 -10.67 22.36 15.26
C ILE A 2 -10.20 21.86 15.03
N ALA A 3 -10.39 22.03 15.16
CA ALA A 3 -9.88 21.27 14.76
C ALA A 3 -9.35 20.72 14.68
N ASP A 4 -9.44 20.96 14.97
CA ASP A 4 -8.84 20.22 14.77
C ASP A 4 -8.69 19.58 14.72
N ALA A 5 -9.16 19.86 15.03
CA ALA A 5 -9.01 19.18 14.81
C ALA A 5 -9.07 18.66 14.44
N LEU A 6 -9.41 18.84 14.38
CA LEU A 6 -9.42 18.22 13.86
C LEU A 6 -8.97 17.66 13.52
N ARG A 7 -9.12 17.79 13.38
CA ARG A 7 -8.53 17.30 12.93
C ARG A 7 -8.01 16.40 12.91
N SER A 8 -7.83 16.49 13.14
CA SER A 8 -7.36 15.64 12.95
C SER A 8 -7.83 14.74 12.49
N THR A 9 -8.28 14.84 12.75
CA THR A 9 -8.91 13.93 12.13
C THR A 9 -8.92 13.94 10.87
N VAL A 10 -8.96 14.87 10.52
CA VAL A 10 -8.96 15.08 9.31
C VAL A 10 -8.31 14.23 8.44
N ASN A 11 -7.20 14.14 8.55
CA ASN A 11 -6.41 13.44 7.76
C ASN A 11 -6.71 12.08 7.74
N THR A 12 -7.44 11.64 8.54
CA THR A 12 -7.84 10.27 8.58
C THR A 12 -8.68 9.89 7.41
N GLU A 13 -9.21 10.81 6.67
CA GLU A 13 -9.99 10.44 5.50
C GLU A 13 -9.15 9.95 4.34
N ARG A 14 -7.86 10.23 4.35
CA ARG A 14 -7.00 9.79 3.25
C ARG A 14 -6.13 8.62 3.70
N PRO A 15 -6.28 7.48 3.04
CA PRO A 15 -5.36 6.38 3.31
C PRO A 15 -3.93 6.77 3.01
N THR A 16 -2.98 6.16 3.70
CA THR A 16 -1.55 6.43 3.50
C THR A 16 -0.86 5.13 3.12
N LEU A 17 -0.25 5.12 1.94
CA LEU A 17 0.51 3.99 1.45
C LEU A 17 1.96 4.15 1.86
N VAL A 18 2.48 3.17 2.59
CA VAL A 18 3.85 3.16 3.09
C VAL A 18 4.66 2.22 2.23
N TYR A 19 5.78 2.70 1.71
CA TYR A 19 6.58 1.91 0.77
C TYR A 19 8.07 2.05 1.06
N ASP A 20 8.85 1.13 0.49
CA ASP A 20 10.29 1.13 0.62
C ASP A 20 10.85 2.18 -0.35
N ASP A 21 11.27 3.32 0.18
CA ASP A 21 11.77 4.43 -0.63
C ASP A 21 13.22 4.22 -1.09
N ASP A 22 13.84 3.10 -0.70
CA ASP A 22 15.15 2.71 -1.19
C ASP A 22 15.02 1.66 -2.32
N CYS A 23 13.84 1.55 -2.92
CA CYS A 23 13.55 0.57 -3.95
C CYS A 23 12.86 1.30 -5.09
N GLY A 24 13.48 1.34 -6.27
CA GLY A 24 12.93 2.06 -7.42
C GLY A 24 11.57 1.54 -7.86
N PHE A 25 11.40 0.22 -7.90
CA PHE A 25 10.12 -0.37 -8.26
C PHE A 25 9.03 -0.01 -7.27
N CYS A 26 9.37 -0.03 -5.97
CA CYS A 26 8.41 0.29 -4.93
C CYS A 26 7.97 1.75 -5.02
N ALA A 27 8.92 2.65 -5.24
CA ALA A 27 8.62 4.07 -5.39
C ALA A 27 7.77 4.32 -6.62
N TRP A 28 8.10 3.66 -7.74
CA TRP A 28 7.30 3.78 -8.96
C TRP A 28 5.87 3.31 -8.73
N SER A 29 5.71 2.17 -8.06
CA SER A 29 4.38 1.60 -7.79
C SER A 29 3.56 2.53 -6.92
N ALA A 30 4.17 3.11 -5.87
CA ALA A 30 3.47 4.03 -4.97
C ALA A 30 3.03 5.28 -5.71
N GLU A 31 3.88 5.82 -6.57
CA GLU A 31 3.55 7.01 -7.36
C GLU A 31 2.44 6.71 -8.35
N TRP A 32 2.45 5.52 -8.94
CA TRP A 32 1.39 5.11 -9.87
C TRP A 32 0.03 5.12 -9.17
N VAL A 33 -0.01 4.60 -7.94
CA VAL A 33 -1.25 4.59 -7.16
C VAL A 33 -1.64 6.02 -6.78
N ALA A 34 -0.67 6.83 -6.31
CA ALA A 34 -0.97 8.20 -5.87
C ALA A 34 -1.53 9.07 -6.99
N ASP A 35 -1.10 8.81 -8.23
CA ASP A 35 -1.60 9.55 -9.38
C ASP A 35 -3.06 9.18 -9.73
N ARG A 36 -3.54 8.03 -9.25
CA ARG A 36 -4.85 7.48 -9.65
C ARG A 36 -5.83 7.31 -8.50
N ALA A 37 -5.40 7.57 -7.28
CA ALA A 37 -6.24 7.33 -6.10
C ALA A 37 -6.03 8.44 -5.06
N PRO A 38 -7.02 8.70 -4.21
CA PRO A 38 -6.88 9.73 -3.16
C PRO A 38 -6.12 9.18 -1.96
N VAL A 39 -4.84 8.85 -2.17
CA VAL A 39 -3.98 8.35 -1.11
C VAL A 39 -2.75 9.23 -0.97
N ASP A 40 -2.21 9.31 0.24
CA ASP A 40 -0.90 9.90 0.46
C ASP A 40 0.12 8.78 0.43
N ILE A 41 1.36 9.09 0.07
CA ILE A 41 2.42 8.09 0.09
C ILE A 41 3.55 8.55 1.01
N VAL A 42 4.13 7.61 1.75
CA VAL A 42 5.20 7.89 2.69
C VAL A 42 6.25 6.80 2.56
N GLY A 43 7.49 7.18 2.35
CA GLY A 43 8.60 6.23 2.30
C GLY A 43 8.97 5.77 3.71
N PHE A 44 9.58 4.59 3.81
CA PHE A 44 10.03 4.05 5.09
C PHE A 44 10.91 5.05 5.85
N SER A 45 11.75 5.79 5.16
CA SER A 45 12.67 6.73 5.80
C SER A 45 11.96 7.93 6.40
N GLU A 46 10.71 8.15 6.06
CA GLU A 46 9.94 9.31 6.51
C GLU A 46 8.88 8.96 7.56
N LEU A 47 8.81 7.71 7.97
CA LEU A 47 7.82 7.30 8.96
C LEU A 47 8.08 7.94 10.31
N THR A 48 7.02 8.37 10.98
CA THR A 48 7.13 8.85 12.35
C THR A 48 7.13 7.65 13.31
N ASP A 49 7.57 7.87 14.54
CA ASP A 49 7.56 6.81 15.55
C ASP A 49 6.13 6.31 15.80
N ALA A 50 5.16 7.21 15.81
CA ALA A 50 3.77 6.83 16.02
C ALA A 50 3.26 5.94 14.89
N GLN A 51 3.69 6.21 13.66
CA GLN A 51 3.32 5.36 12.53
C GLN A 51 3.97 3.99 12.63
N ILE A 52 5.25 3.95 12.99
CA ILE A 52 5.97 2.68 13.15
C ILE A 52 5.32 1.83 14.24
N ASP A 53 4.86 2.45 15.32
CA ASP A 53 4.21 1.73 16.41
C ASP A 53 2.94 1.01 15.97
N ARG A 54 2.30 1.45 14.89
CA ARG A 54 1.10 0.81 14.35
C ARG A 54 1.42 -0.33 13.39
N LEU A 55 2.68 -0.49 13.00
CA LEU A 55 3.09 -1.49 12.01
C LEU A 55 3.55 -2.78 12.70
N PRO A 56 3.51 -3.92 12.01
CA PRO A 56 4.07 -5.16 12.56
C PRO A 56 5.58 -5.05 12.73
N GLU A 57 6.17 -5.93 13.52
CA GLU A 57 7.60 -5.89 13.82
C GLU A 57 8.47 -5.98 12.57
N ASP A 58 8.02 -6.77 11.60
CA ASP A 58 8.76 -6.97 10.37
C ASP A 58 8.34 -6.01 9.26
N TRP A 59 7.96 -4.80 9.64
CA TRP A 59 7.38 -3.84 8.70
C TRP A 59 8.30 -3.48 7.53
N ARG A 60 9.59 -3.63 7.70
CA ARG A 60 10.52 -3.30 6.61
C ARG A 60 10.48 -4.30 5.46
N GLU A 61 9.77 -5.40 5.62
CA GLU A 61 9.75 -6.46 4.61
C GLU A 61 8.68 -6.28 3.56
N CYS A 62 7.72 -5.40 3.76
CA CYS A 62 6.69 -5.16 2.74
C CYS A 62 6.05 -3.79 2.89
N ALA A 63 5.24 -3.43 1.90
CA ALA A 63 4.47 -2.19 1.92
C ALA A 63 3.28 -2.32 2.88
N HIS A 64 2.74 -1.18 3.28
CA HIS A 64 1.59 -1.16 4.19
C HIS A 64 0.63 -0.07 3.76
N LEU A 65 -0.63 -0.18 4.13
CA LEU A 65 -1.63 0.84 3.87
C LEU A 65 -2.37 1.13 5.17
N PHE A 66 -2.24 2.37 5.64
CA PHE A 66 -3.02 2.85 6.77
C PHE A 66 -4.35 3.34 6.24
N THR A 67 -5.43 2.87 6.83
CA THR A 67 -6.75 3.42 6.56
C THR A 67 -7.37 3.84 7.87
N ASP A 68 -8.56 4.41 7.82
CA ASP A 68 -9.27 4.80 9.02
C ASP A 68 -9.64 3.54 9.80
N GLY A 69 -8.89 3.23 10.81
CA GLY A 69 -9.16 2.09 11.69
C GLY A 69 -8.50 0.78 11.32
N ALA A 70 -7.69 0.74 10.25
CA ALA A 70 -7.06 -0.51 9.85
C ALA A 70 -5.68 -0.30 9.26
N VAL A 71 -4.85 -1.34 9.35
CA VAL A 71 -3.55 -1.37 8.69
C VAL A 71 -3.49 -2.65 7.87
N TYR A 72 -3.31 -2.50 6.57
CA TYR A 72 -3.11 -3.64 5.67
C TYR A 72 -1.62 -3.76 5.38
N SER A 73 -1.14 -4.98 5.18
CA SER A 73 0.29 -5.22 4.93
C SER A 73 0.48 -6.15 3.76
N CYS A 74 1.63 -6.02 3.10
CA CYS A 74 2.05 -6.91 2.01
C CYS A 74 1.04 -6.93 0.87
N GLY A 75 0.63 -8.11 0.42
CA GLY A 75 -0.30 -8.22 -0.69
C GLY A 75 -1.64 -7.56 -0.44
N ALA A 76 -2.13 -7.62 0.81
CA ALA A 76 -3.39 -6.97 1.16
C ALA A 76 -3.28 -5.45 1.03
N ALA A 77 -2.13 -4.85 1.37
CA ALA A 77 -1.92 -3.42 1.23
C ALA A 77 -2.01 -2.99 -0.23
N MET A 78 -1.34 -3.72 -1.12
CA MET A 78 -1.34 -3.40 -2.54
C MET A 78 -2.71 -3.61 -3.15
N GLU A 79 -3.41 -4.66 -2.75
CA GLU A 79 -4.75 -4.92 -3.23
C GLU A 79 -5.71 -3.79 -2.85
N GLN A 80 -5.70 -3.36 -1.60
CA GLN A 80 -6.56 -2.28 -1.14
C GLN A 80 -6.20 -0.96 -1.84
N ALA A 81 -4.91 -0.70 -2.01
CA ALA A 81 -4.47 0.50 -2.71
C ALA A 81 -4.95 0.50 -4.16
N PHE A 82 -4.82 -0.65 -4.84
CA PHE A 82 -5.26 -0.77 -6.23
C PHE A 82 -6.77 -0.55 -6.36
N LEU A 83 -7.55 -1.08 -5.41
CA LEU A 83 -9.01 -0.92 -5.45
C LEU A 83 -9.44 0.55 -5.33
N LEU A 84 -8.59 1.40 -4.75
CA LEU A 84 -8.90 2.82 -4.63
C LEU A 84 -8.62 3.59 -5.92
N THR A 85 -7.95 2.98 -6.89
CA THR A 85 -7.57 3.69 -8.12
C THR A 85 -8.69 3.82 -9.13
N ASP A 86 -9.78 3.10 -8.95
CA ASP A 86 -10.93 3.15 -9.87
C ASP A 86 -10.54 2.75 -11.30
N ASP A 87 -9.48 1.97 -11.43
CA ASP A 87 -9.02 1.46 -12.71
C ASP A 87 -9.93 0.30 -13.17
N ASP A 88 -10.05 0.09 -14.48
CA ASP A 88 -10.91 -0.99 -15.00
C ASP A 88 -10.50 -2.36 -14.47
N GLY A 89 -9.22 -2.57 -14.21
CA GLY A 89 -8.73 -3.82 -13.63
C GLY A 89 -9.32 -4.16 -12.28
N THR A 90 -9.89 -3.17 -11.57
CA THR A 90 -10.48 -3.43 -10.26
C THR A 90 -11.68 -4.38 -10.35
N ARG A 91 -12.37 -4.40 -11.48
CA ARG A 91 -13.49 -5.34 -11.67
C ARG A 91 -12.98 -6.78 -11.69
N VAL A 92 -11.87 -7.01 -12.38
CA VAL A 92 -11.26 -8.33 -12.44
C VAL A 92 -10.78 -8.74 -11.05
N LEU A 93 -10.16 -7.82 -10.34
CA LEU A 93 -9.67 -8.08 -9.00
C LEU A 93 -10.83 -8.43 -8.06
N ARG A 94 -11.92 -7.70 -8.11
CA ARG A 94 -13.08 -7.98 -7.25
C ARG A 94 -13.66 -9.35 -7.52
N ALA A 95 -13.70 -9.76 -8.80
CA ALA A 95 -14.18 -11.10 -9.15
C ALA A 95 -13.21 -12.16 -8.64
N ALA A 96 -11.92 -11.93 -8.78
CA ALA A 96 -10.91 -12.89 -8.32
C ALA A 96 -10.96 -13.10 -6.81
N ARG A 97 -11.29 -12.06 -6.06
CA ARG A 97 -11.36 -12.14 -4.59
C ARG A 97 -12.41 -13.11 -4.09
N GLU A 98 -13.38 -13.47 -4.94
CA GLU A 98 -14.44 -14.42 -4.58
C GLU A 98 -13.97 -15.87 -4.73
N LEU A 99 -12.81 -16.10 -5.33
CA LEU A 99 -12.35 -17.46 -5.60
C LEU A 99 -11.71 -18.12 -4.38
N PRO A 100 -11.96 -19.42 -4.15
CA PRO A 100 -11.29 -20.13 -3.05
C PRO A 100 -9.77 -20.09 -3.24
N GLY A 101 -9.05 -19.87 -2.16
CA GLY A 101 -7.58 -19.82 -2.22
C GLY A 101 -7.00 -18.53 -2.75
N TYR A 102 -7.84 -17.55 -3.06
CA TYR A 102 -7.36 -16.28 -3.60
C TYR A 102 -6.32 -15.61 -2.70
N GLU A 103 -6.59 -15.53 -1.41
CA GLU A 103 -5.70 -14.84 -0.49
C GLU A 103 -4.30 -15.45 -0.46
N SER A 104 -4.23 -16.78 -0.46
CA SER A 104 -2.94 -17.46 -0.50
C SER A 104 -2.21 -17.19 -1.80
N ALA A 105 -2.92 -17.23 -2.92
CA ALA A 105 -2.33 -16.95 -4.22
C ALA A 105 -1.84 -15.51 -4.29
N ARG A 106 -2.62 -14.57 -3.75
CA ARG A 106 -2.24 -13.16 -3.71
C ARG A 106 -0.94 -12.96 -2.95
N GLU A 107 -0.82 -13.56 -1.77
CA GLU A 107 0.38 -13.39 -0.96
C GLU A 107 1.60 -14.07 -1.60
N ARG A 108 1.41 -15.20 -2.27
CA ARG A 108 2.52 -15.82 -3.00
C ARG A 108 2.99 -14.94 -4.14
N ALA A 109 2.05 -14.34 -4.89
CA ALA A 109 2.39 -13.45 -5.98
C ALA A 109 3.13 -12.22 -5.46
N TYR A 110 2.65 -11.65 -4.35
CA TYR A 110 3.31 -10.51 -3.74
C TYR A 110 4.75 -10.86 -3.36
N ARG A 111 4.94 -12.00 -2.70
CA ARG A 111 6.28 -12.39 -2.27
C ARG A 111 7.20 -12.66 -3.45
N PHE A 112 6.67 -13.22 -4.52
CA PHE A 112 7.47 -13.43 -5.72
C PHE A 112 7.98 -12.09 -6.25
N VAL A 113 7.11 -11.10 -6.37
CA VAL A 113 7.50 -9.78 -6.85
C VAL A 113 8.46 -9.12 -5.87
N ALA A 114 8.20 -9.23 -4.58
CA ALA A 114 9.05 -8.63 -3.55
C ALA A 114 10.46 -9.23 -3.58
N ASP A 115 10.57 -10.54 -3.80
CA ASP A 115 11.85 -11.21 -3.86
C ASP A 115 12.63 -10.90 -5.13
N HIS A 116 11.93 -10.40 -6.16
CA HIS A 116 12.54 -10.09 -7.45
C HIS A 116 12.46 -8.60 -7.78
N ARG A 117 12.41 -7.75 -6.76
CA ARG A 117 12.23 -6.31 -6.97
C ARG A 117 13.28 -5.68 -7.88
N GLY A 118 14.51 -6.14 -7.78
CA GLY A 118 15.57 -5.62 -8.64
C GLY A 118 15.30 -5.86 -10.10
N TRP A 119 14.77 -7.05 -10.43
CA TRP A 119 14.43 -7.39 -11.79
C TRP A 119 13.24 -6.55 -12.28
N PHE A 120 12.20 -6.45 -11.47
CA PHE A 120 11.04 -5.64 -11.83
C PHE A 120 11.41 -4.15 -11.92
N GLY A 121 12.34 -3.70 -11.08
CA GLY A 121 12.81 -2.32 -11.13
C GLY A 121 13.49 -1.98 -12.45
N SER A 122 14.14 -2.96 -13.07
CA SER A 122 14.81 -2.73 -14.36
C SER A 122 13.81 -2.60 -15.51
N LEU A 123 12.56 -3.01 -15.30
CA LEU A 123 11.51 -2.93 -16.32
C LEU A 123 10.68 -1.65 -16.21
N THR A 124 10.82 -0.89 -15.11
CA THR A 124 10.06 0.34 -14.91
C THR A 124 10.88 1.56 -15.33
N PRO A 125 10.25 2.62 -15.77
CA PRO A 125 10.95 3.83 -16.19
C PRO A 125 11.73 4.50 -15.07
#